data_417a798cce880170e12a868f5dc4e555
#
_entry.id   417a798cce880170e12a868f5dc4e555
#
_cell.length_a   1.000
_cell.length_b   1.000
_cell.length_c   1.000
_cell.angle_alpha   90.00
_cell.angle_beta   90.00
_cell.angle_gamma   90.00
#
_symmetry.space_group_name_H-M   'P 1'
#
loop_
_entity.id
_entity.type
_entity.pdbx_description
1 polymer ?
#
loop_
_entity_poly.entity_id
_entity_poly.type
_entity_poly.pdbx_seq_one_letter_code
_entity_poly.pdbx_strand_id
1 'polypeptide(L)'
;MKKQHIFLSHDVDWGYEGPSKEHILQRKDRFDKKLFEITPINKLYRNFSEFMEIEERFGVKSTFFFRTQYENSDYRDYHDDIKEISQNGWEIGLHTDPSSISKIEKIEEEKNSLERITSSKIFGNRVHYLSNDPELPKKLSELGFIYDSSNKKIKNLVSSEDMGYQKINNIIEFPVTLMDAYLFS
;
A
#
# COMPACT_ATOMS: atom_id res chain seq x y z
N MET A 1 31.35 -0.91 -3.41
CA MET A 1 30.04 -1.61 -3.60
C MET A 1 28.99 -0.57 -3.99
N LYS A 2 28.20 -0.81 -5.04
CA LYS A 2 27.04 0.05 -5.35
C LYS A 2 25.99 -0.16 -4.24
N LYS A 3 25.51 0.93 -3.63
CA LYS A 3 24.39 0.85 -2.68
C LYS A 3 23.14 0.43 -3.45
N GLN A 4 22.42 -0.57 -2.94
CA GLN A 4 21.09 -0.93 -3.40
C GLN A 4 20.08 -0.31 -2.43
N HIS A 5 19.01 0.24 -2.97
CA HIS A 5 17.88 0.77 -2.22
C HIS A 5 16.69 -0.14 -2.46
N ILE A 6 16.00 -0.49 -1.39
CA ILE A 6 14.77 -1.29 -1.44
C ILE A 6 13.65 -0.40 -0.93
N PHE A 7 12.58 -0.31 -1.70
CA PHE A 7 11.33 0.33 -1.31
C PHE A 7 10.38 -0.77 -0.85
N LEU A 8 10.02 -0.75 0.43
CA LEU A 8 9.08 -1.70 1.03
C LEU A 8 7.72 -1.04 1.17
N SER A 9 6.67 -1.79 0.89
CA SER A 9 5.30 -1.27 1.04
C SER A 9 4.29 -2.38 1.28
N HIS A 10 3.18 -2.00 1.92
CA HIS A 10 2.03 -2.84 2.20
C HIS A 10 0.77 -2.18 1.66
N ASP A 11 -0.04 -2.91 0.92
CA ASP A 11 -1.34 -2.44 0.44
C ASP A 11 -2.43 -2.90 1.41
N VAL A 12 -3.23 -1.95 1.90
CA VAL A 12 -4.38 -2.24 2.77
C VAL A 12 -5.61 -2.33 1.88
N ASP A 13 -5.83 -3.51 1.32
CA ASP A 13 -6.84 -3.77 0.29
C ASP A 13 -8.25 -4.01 0.85
N TRP A 14 -8.34 -4.52 2.07
CA TRP A 14 -9.59 -4.95 2.68
C TRP A 14 -10.08 -3.95 3.72
N GLY A 15 -11.40 -3.87 3.87
CA GLY A 15 -12.01 -3.13 4.97
C GLY A 15 -11.66 -3.71 6.34
N TYR A 16 -11.97 -2.99 7.40
CA TYR A 16 -11.57 -3.27 8.77
C TYR A 16 -11.91 -4.68 9.26
N GLU A 17 -13.04 -5.24 8.83
CA GLU A 17 -13.47 -6.60 9.16
C GLU A 17 -12.78 -7.68 8.32
N GLY A 18 -11.95 -7.27 7.37
CA GLY A 18 -11.27 -8.19 6.45
C GLY A 18 -12.18 -8.79 5.38
N PRO A 19 -11.65 -9.71 4.57
CA PRO A 19 -12.43 -10.44 3.57
C PRO A 19 -13.38 -11.45 4.20
N SER A 20 -14.33 -11.97 3.40
CA SER A 20 -15.25 -13.01 3.85
C SER A 20 -14.51 -14.28 4.30
N LYS A 21 -15.12 -15.02 5.20
CA LYS A 21 -14.58 -16.31 5.66
C LYS A 21 -14.31 -17.28 4.50
N GLU A 22 -15.20 -17.29 3.50
CA GLU A 22 -15.08 -18.12 2.30
C GLU A 22 -13.81 -17.73 1.50
N HIS A 23 -13.56 -16.42 1.34
CA HIS A 23 -12.36 -15.93 0.67
C HIS A 23 -11.07 -16.40 1.36
N ILE A 24 -11.04 -16.33 2.68
CA ILE A 24 -9.89 -16.76 3.49
C ILE A 24 -9.69 -18.27 3.38
N LEU A 25 -10.76 -19.05 3.53
CA LEU A 25 -10.70 -20.52 3.45
C LEU A 25 -10.24 -21.03 2.09
N GLN A 26 -10.60 -20.35 1.00
CA GLN A 26 -10.10 -20.66 -0.35
C GLN A 26 -8.59 -20.43 -0.51
N ARG A 27 -7.99 -19.66 0.36
CA ARG A 27 -6.56 -19.28 0.36
C ARG A 27 -5.81 -19.76 1.60
N LYS A 28 -6.37 -20.73 2.33
CA LYS A 28 -5.79 -21.25 3.57
C LYS A 28 -4.33 -21.69 3.45
N ASP A 29 -3.93 -22.15 2.26
CA ASP A 29 -2.57 -22.61 2.00
C ASP A 29 -1.53 -21.47 1.98
N ARG A 30 -1.98 -20.21 1.98
CA ARG A 30 -1.12 -19.02 2.11
C ARG A 30 -0.79 -18.66 3.55
N PHE A 31 -1.40 -19.32 4.53
CA PHE A 31 -1.21 -19.04 5.94
C PHE A 31 -0.49 -20.19 6.63
N ASP A 32 0.36 -19.88 7.60
CA ASP A 32 0.88 -20.89 8.51
C ASP A 32 -0.28 -21.55 9.26
N LYS A 33 -0.25 -22.89 9.36
CA LYS A 33 -1.33 -23.66 10.00
C LYS A 33 -1.55 -23.24 11.45
N LYS A 34 -0.48 -22.97 12.20
CA LYS A 34 -0.58 -22.54 13.60
C LYS A 34 -1.22 -21.16 13.69
N LEU A 35 -0.81 -20.22 12.80
CA LEU A 35 -1.38 -18.89 12.77
C LEU A 35 -2.88 -18.93 12.49
N PHE A 36 -3.30 -19.79 11.57
CA PHE A 36 -4.71 -19.98 11.23
C PHE A 36 -5.54 -20.56 12.37
N GLU A 37 -4.92 -21.39 13.25
CA GLU A 37 -5.58 -21.98 14.40
C GLU A 37 -5.74 -21.00 15.57
N ILE A 38 -4.80 -20.08 15.77
CA ILE A 38 -4.76 -19.19 16.94
C ILE A 38 -5.25 -17.77 16.67
N THR A 39 -5.27 -17.33 15.40
CA THR A 39 -5.66 -15.97 15.03
C THR A 39 -7.12 -15.94 14.57
N PRO A 40 -7.95 -15.06 15.12
CA PRO A 40 -9.29 -14.84 14.60
C PRO A 40 -9.24 -14.51 13.10
N ILE A 41 -10.09 -15.17 12.31
CA ILE A 41 -10.07 -15.10 10.84
C ILE A 41 -10.09 -13.66 10.33
N ASN A 42 -10.89 -12.79 10.95
CA ASN A 42 -10.99 -11.38 10.59
C ASN A 42 -9.73 -10.56 10.92
N LYS A 43 -8.83 -11.08 11.75
CA LYS A 43 -7.57 -10.41 12.09
C LYS A 43 -6.38 -10.86 11.23
N LEU A 44 -6.54 -11.88 10.38
CA LEU A 44 -5.47 -12.37 9.52
C LEU A 44 -5.00 -11.35 8.47
N TYR A 45 -5.79 -10.33 8.19
CA TYR A 45 -5.49 -9.26 7.23
C TYR A 45 -5.27 -7.89 7.88
N ARG A 46 -5.21 -7.85 9.23
CA ARG A 46 -5.01 -6.61 9.99
C ARG A 46 -4.03 -6.85 11.15
N ASN A 47 -2.78 -6.98 10.83
CA ASN A 47 -1.70 -7.23 11.78
C ASN A 47 -0.56 -6.21 11.58
N PHE A 48 -0.92 -4.92 11.57
CA PHE A 48 0.03 -3.82 11.37
C PHE A 48 1.12 -3.79 12.44
N SER A 49 0.77 -4.04 13.70
CA SER A 49 1.73 -4.07 14.82
C SER A 49 2.80 -5.13 14.65
N GLU A 50 2.45 -6.31 14.15
CA GLU A 50 3.42 -7.37 13.87
C GLU A 50 4.35 -7.01 12.72
N PHE A 51 3.84 -6.38 11.66
CA PHE A 51 4.69 -5.85 10.58
C PHE A 51 5.65 -4.79 11.09
N MET A 52 5.15 -3.81 11.84
CA MET A 52 5.96 -2.74 12.42
C MET A 52 7.04 -3.31 13.35
N GLU A 53 6.71 -4.27 14.21
CA GLU A 53 7.67 -4.92 15.10
C GLU A 53 8.77 -5.66 14.32
N ILE A 54 8.40 -6.40 13.27
CA ILE A 54 9.38 -7.09 12.43
C ILE A 54 10.30 -6.09 11.73
N GLU A 55 9.75 -5.06 11.10
CA GLU A 55 10.51 -4.05 10.38
C GLU A 55 11.45 -3.27 11.30
N GLU A 56 10.97 -2.90 12.50
CA GLU A 56 11.80 -2.21 13.50
C GLU A 56 12.98 -3.06 13.94
N ARG A 57 12.81 -4.37 14.14
CA ARG A 57 13.91 -5.29 14.46
C ARG A 57 15.00 -5.32 13.39
N PHE A 58 14.66 -5.04 12.14
CA PHE A 58 15.60 -4.95 11.03
C PHE A 58 16.05 -3.51 10.73
N GLY A 59 15.58 -2.52 11.50
CA GLY A 59 15.91 -1.11 11.31
C GLY A 59 15.38 -0.52 10.00
N VAL A 60 14.27 -1.01 9.51
CA VAL A 60 13.60 -0.55 8.28
C VAL A 60 12.19 -0.06 8.58
N LYS A 61 11.65 0.78 7.71
CA LYS A 61 10.25 1.21 7.75
C LYS A 61 9.71 1.24 6.33
N SER A 62 8.50 0.74 6.17
CA SER A 62 7.78 0.69 4.91
C SER A 62 6.77 1.82 4.77
N THR A 63 6.12 1.87 3.61
CA THR A 63 4.91 2.66 3.36
C THR A 63 3.68 1.76 3.44
N PHE A 64 2.67 2.17 4.20
CA PHE A 64 1.35 1.54 4.18
C PHE A 64 0.42 2.36 3.30
N PHE A 65 -0.05 1.78 2.21
CA PHE A 65 -1.01 2.40 1.30
C PHE A 65 -2.44 2.07 1.73
N PHE A 66 -3.18 3.08 2.18
CA PHE A 66 -4.57 2.95 2.59
C PHE A 66 -5.54 3.46 1.52
N ARG A 67 -6.59 2.69 1.27
CA ARG A 67 -7.77 3.14 0.52
C ARG A 67 -8.62 4.05 1.43
N THR A 68 -9.40 4.91 0.81
CA THR A 68 -10.40 5.72 1.54
C THR A 68 -11.78 5.11 1.54
N GLN A 69 -12.05 4.19 0.60
CA GLN A 69 -13.31 3.47 0.48
C GLN A 69 -13.04 1.97 0.29
N TYR A 70 -13.76 1.16 1.01
CA TYR A 70 -13.79 -0.29 0.92
C TYR A 70 -15.20 -0.77 0.57
N GLU A 71 -15.38 -2.07 0.35
CA GLU A 71 -16.66 -2.65 -0.07
C GLU A 71 -17.79 -2.39 0.93
N ASN A 72 -17.50 -2.51 2.24
CA ASN A 72 -18.51 -2.38 3.31
C ASN A 72 -18.09 -1.39 4.41
N SER A 73 -17.03 -0.62 4.20
CA SER A 73 -16.46 0.27 5.21
C SER A 73 -15.64 1.38 4.55
N ASP A 74 -15.07 2.27 5.33
CA ASP A 74 -14.16 3.28 4.83
C ASP A 74 -12.95 3.49 5.76
N TYR A 75 -12.05 4.40 5.37
CA TYR A 75 -10.81 4.70 6.07
C TYR A 75 -11.00 5.13 7.53
N ARG A 76 -12.18 5.57 7.95
CA ARG A 76 -12.47 6.00 9.31
C ARG A 76 -12.42 4.85 10.31
N ASP A 77 -12.71 3.65 9.86
CA ASP A 77 -12.59 2.45 10.68
C ASP A 77 -11.12 2.13 11.02
N TYR A 78 -10.19 2.59 10.18
CA TYR A 78 -8.74 2.50 10.38
C TYR A 78 -8.12 3.74 11.06
N HIS A 79 -8.94 4.66 11.59
CA HIS A 79 -8.45 5.93 12.14
C HIS A 79 -7.31 5.74 13.14
N ASP A 80 -7.47 4.83 14.09
CA ASP A 80 -6.49 4.62 15.15
C ASP A 80 -5.24 3.90 14.61
N ASP A 81 -5.41 2.91 13.74
CA ASP A 81 -4.30 2.21 13.09
C ASP A 81 -3.46 3.17 12.23
N ILE A 82 -4.09 4.00 11.38
CA ILE A 82 -3.40 5.00 10.53
C ILE A 82 -2.61 5.99 11.40
N LYS A 83 -3.23 6.45 12.47
CA LYS A 83 -2.61 7.39 13.41
C LYS A 83 -1.42 6.77 14.13
N GLU A 84 -1.56 5.54 14.62
CA GLU A 84 -0.50 4.79 15.28
C GLU A 84 0.70 4.55 14.35
N ILE A 85 0.45 4.04 13.14
CA ILE A 85 1.48 3.81 12.13
C ILE A 85 2.24 5.10 11.84
N SER A 86 1.53 6.19 11.57
CA SER A 86 2.13 7.49 11.26
C SER A 86 2.93 8.06 12.44
N GLN A 87 2.40 8.00 13.67
CA GLN A 87 3.07 8.51 14.86
C GLN A 87 4.34 7.74 15.23
N ASN A 88 4.42 6.48 14.88
CA ASN A 88 5.60 5.65 15.05
C ASN A 88 6.61 5.78 13.89
N GLY A 89 6.33 6.66 12.92
CA GLY A 89 7.26 7.07 11.87
C GLY A 89 7.28 6.17 10.64
N TRP A 90 6.26 5.33 10.45
CA TRP A 90 5.98 4.68 9.17
C TRP A 90 5.25 5.63 8.25
N GLU A 91 5.45 5.49 6.96
CA GLU A 91 4.77 6.33 5.98
C GLU A 91 3.35 5.83 5.71
N ILE A 92 2.42 6.77 5.63
CA ILE A 92 1.07 6.53 5.09
C ILE A 92 1.04 7.04 3.65
N GLY A 93 0.73 6.17 2.70
CA GLY A 93 0.47 6.50 1.31
C GLY A 93 -1.01 6.36 0.96
N LEU A 94 -1.42 7.01 -0.12
CA LEU A 94 -2.76 6.85 -0.66
C LEU A 94 -2.82 5.61 -1.58
N HIS A 95 -3.75 4.71 -1.30
CA HIS A 95 -4.12 3.63 -2.22
C HIS A 95 -5.33 4.05 -3.03
N THR A 96 -5.09 4.85 -4.08
CA THR A 96 -6.13 5.49 -4.89
C THR A 96 -7.09 4.46 -5.49
N ASP A 97 -8.40 4.72 -5.36
CA ASP A 97 -9.41 3.90 -6.02
C ASP A 97 -9.33 4.05 -7.55
N PRO A 98 -9.39 2.95 -8.33
CA PRO A 98 -9.36 3.02 -9.78
C PRO A 98 -10.42 3.93 -10.41
N SER A 99 -11.57 4.08 -9.78
CA SER A 99 -12.64 4.97 -10.26
C SER A 99 -12.31 6.45 -10.07
N SER A 100 -11.33 6.78 -9.26
CA SER A 100 -10.90 8.16 -8.95
C SER A 100 -9.83 8.68 -9.91
N ILE A 101 -9.07 7.81 -10.58
CA ILE A 101 -7.91 8.22 -11.41
C ILE A 101 -8.24 9.19 -12.55
N SER A 102 -9.47 9.14 -13.06
CA SER A 102 -9.94 10.05 -14.11
C SER A 102 -10.27 11.46 -13.61
N LYS A 103 -10.48 11.65 -12.29
CA LYS A 103 -10.99 12.87 -11.66
C LYS A 103 -10.04 13.36 -10.58
N ILE A 104 -9.32 14.44 -10.86
CA ILE A 104 -8.31 15.01 -9.95
C ILE A 104 -8.93 15.38 -8.59
N GLU A 105 -10.17 15.89 -8.60
CA GLU A 105 -10.87 16.29 -7.38
C GLU A 105 -11.13 15.12 -6.43
N LYS A 106 -11.38 13.93 -6.99
CA LYS A 106 -11.57 12.72 -6.18
C LYS A 106 -10.27 12.25 -5.53
N ILE A 107 -9.17 12.27 -6.29
CA ILE A 107 -7.84 11.94 -5.73
C ILE A 107 -7.49 12.93 -4.61
N GLU A 108 -7.81 14.22 -4.79
CA GLU A 108 -7.61 15.24 -3.78
C GLU A 108 -8.44 14.98 -2.50
N GLU A 109 -9.72 14.62 -2.65
CA GLU A 109 -10.58 14.25 -1.53
C GLU A 109 -10.04 13.04 -0.76
N GLU A 110 -9.61 12.01 -1.46
CA GLU A 110 -9.00 10.81 -0.87
C GLU A 110 -7.72 11.18 -0.10
N LYS A 111 -6.82 11.94 -0.72
CA LYS A 111 -5.58 12.43 -0.10
C LYS A 111 -5.86 13.23 1.17
N ASN A 112 -6.74 14.23 1.08
CA ASN A 112 -7.12 15.09 2.20
C ASN A 112 -7.75 14.30 3.35
N SER A 113 -8.41 13.19 3.06
CA SER A 113 -9.00 12.31 4.06
C SER A 113 -7.93 11.68 4.95
N LEU A 114 -6.86 11.16 4.37
CA LEU A 114 -5.72 10.60 5.12
C LEU A 114 -4.89 11.69 5.80
N GLU A 115 -4.66 12.84 5.15
CA GLU A 115 -3.94 13.98 5.75
C GLU A 115 -4.63 14.50 7.02
N ARG A 116 -5.96 14.45 7.09
CA ARG A 116 -6.70 14.83 8.31
C ARG A 116 -6.41 13.89 9.48
N ILE A 117 -6.26 12.59 9.25
CA ILE A 117 -5.95 11.62 10.33
C ILE A 117 -4.49 11.76 10.78
N THR A 118 -3.58 11.78 9.82
CA THR A 118 -2.14 11.80 10.11
C THR A 118 -1.63 13.15 10.58
N SER A 119 -2.39 14.23 10.32
CA SER A 119 -1.94 15.64 10.47
C SER A 119 -0.64 15.92 9.71
N SER A 120 -0.38 15.16 8.67
CA SER A 120 0.84 15.21 7.85
C SER A 120 0.49 15.13 6.37
N LYS A 121 1.41 15.59 5.50
CA LYS A 121 1.24 15.46 4.05
C LYS A 121 1.40 14.02 3.60
N ILE A 122 0.57 13.62 2.66
CA ILE A 122 0.67 12.34 1.96
C ILE A 122 1.47 12.57 0.68
N PHE A 123 2.61 11.88 0.55
CA PHE A 123 3.54 12.05 -0.55
C PHE A 123 3.52 10.91 -1.56
N GLY A 124 3.14 9.72 -1.12
CA GLY A 124 3.11 8.50 -1.93
C GLY A 124 1.73 8.15 -2.42
N ASN A 125 1.66 7.66 -3.67
CA ASN A 125 0.45 7.10 -4.27
C ASN A 125 0.72 5.69 -4.79
N ARG A 126 -0.33 4.86 -4.75
CA ARG A 126 -0.45 3.61 -5.50
C ARG A 126 -1.89 3.40 -5.88
N VAL A 127 -2.17 3.14 -7.16
CA VAL A 127 -3.53 2.82 -7.59
C VAL A 127 -3.87 1.37 -7.26
N HIS A 128 -5.01 1.16 -6.66
CA HIS A 128 -5.53 -0.19 -6.39
C HIS A 128 -5.62 -1.01 -7.68
N TYR A 129 -5.28 -2.29 -7.63
CA TYR A 129 -5.08 -3.19 -8.77
C TYR A 129 -3.94 -2.78 -9.71
N LEU A 130 -3.08 -1.84 -9.33
CA LEU A 130 -1.99 -1.33 -10.17
C LEU A 130 -2.49 -0.84 -11.55
N SER A 131 -3.66 -0.19 -11.55
CA SER A 131 -4.23 0.41 -12.75
C SER A 131 -3.40 1.63 -13.18
N ASN A 132 -3.17 1.76 -14.47
CA ASN A 132 -2.36 2.84 -15.03
C ASN A 132 -3.21 3.77 -15.89
N ASP A 133 -2.98 5.09 -15.75
CA ASP A 133 -3.50 6.16 -16.60
C ASP A 133 -2.31 7.04 -17.00
N PRO A 134 -2.04 7.27 -18.30
CA PRO A 134 -0.94 8.12 -18.74
C PRO A 134 -0.97 9.56 -18.20
N GLU A 135 -2.16 10.08 -17.88
CA GLU A 135 -2.33 11.42 -17.31
C GLU A 135 -2.19 11.45 -15.77
N LEU A 136 -2.16 10.28 -15.12
CA LEU A 136 -2.09 10.19 -13.67
C LEU A 136 -0.86 10.90 -13.08
N PRO A 137 0.37 10.72 -13.60
CA PRO A 137 1.54 11.40 -13.04
C PRO A 137 1.43 12.93 -13.03
N LYS A 138 0.76 13.51 -14.03
CA LYS A 138 0.50 14.95 -14.09
C LYS A 138 -0.45 15.36 -12.96
N LYS A 139 -1.59 14.68 -12.82
CA LYS A 139 -2.58 14.93 -11.77
C LYS A 139 -1.96 14.80 -10.37
N LEU A 140 -1.17 13.76 -10.15
CA LEU A 140 -0.47 13.55 -8.87
C LEU A 140 0.51 14.68 -8.57
N SER A 141 1.26 15.14 -9.57
CA SER A 141 2.17 16.28 -9.43
C SER A 141 1.43 17.57 -9.05
N GLU A 142 0.29 17.85 -9.68
CA GLU A 142 -0.56 19.01 -9.37
C GLU A 142 -1.09 18.97 -7.93
N LEU A 143 -1.36 17.77 -7.40
CA LEU A 143 -1.82 17.55 -6.03
C LEU A 143 -0.67 17.48 -4.99
N GLY A 144 0.58 17.63 -5.43
CA GLY A 144 1.75 17.67 -4.55
C GLY A 144 2.20 16.30 -4.05
N PHE A 145 1.84 15.22 -4.73
CA PHE A 145 2.51 13.93 -4.52
C PHE A 145 3.96 14.02 -5.02
N ILE A 146 4.83 13.20 -4.42
CA ILE A 146 6.25 13.11 -4.78
C ILE A 146 6.53 11.86 -5.60
N TYR A 147 5.85 10.76 -5.28
CA TYR A 147 6.04 9.50 -5.97
C TYR A 147 4.74 8.73 -6.19
N ASP A 148 4.79 7.85 -7.18
CA ASP A 148 3.77 6.85 -7.49
C ASP A 148 4.42 5.45 -7.54
N SER A 149 3.65 4.43 -7.22
CA SER A 149 4.07 3.04 -7.31
C SER A 149 2.98 2.18 -7.94
N SER A 150 2.40 2.68 -9.05
CA SER A 150 1.30 2.00 -9.75
C SER A 150 1.77 1.14 -10.93
N ASN A 151 3.01 1.32 -11.41
CA ASN A 151 3.53 0.53 -12.51
C ASN A 151 3.93 -0.88 -12.07
N LYS A 152 3.53 -1.86 -12.87
CA LYS A 152 3.74 -3.28 -12.61
C LYS A 152 4.89 -3.82 -13.46
N LYS A 153 5.95 -4.28 -12.81
CA LYS A 153 7.04 -5.05 -13.42
C LYS A 153 7.24 -6.39 -12.71
N ILE A 154 6.17 -6.99 -12.24
CA ILE A 154 6.22 -8.20 -11.41
C ILE A 154 6.71 -9.38 -12.25
N LYS A 155 7.76 -10.04 -11.78
CA LYS A 155 8.40 -11.21 -12.38
C LYS A 155 8.74 -12.24 -11.31
N ASN A 156 8.88 -13.49 -11.72
CA ASN A 156 9.38 -14.57 -10.86
C ASN A 156 10.87 -14.37 -10.49
N LEU A 157 11.59 -13.62 -11.32
CA LEU A 157 13.00 -13.28 -11.13
C LEU A 157 13.19 -11.79 -11.42
N VAL A 158 13.81 -11.07 -10.50
CA VAL A 158 14.16 -9.66 -10.67
C VAL A 158 15.49 -9.59 -11.42
N SER A 159 15.50 -8.94 -12.56
CA SER A 159 16.73 -8.64 -13.32
C SER A 159 17.21 -7.21 -13.05
N SER A 160 18.45 -6.90 -13.43
CA SER A 160 18.99 -5.54 -13.32
C SER A 160 18.19 -4.50 -14.15
N GLU A 161 17.48 -4.94 -15.18
CA GLU A 161 16.62 -4.10 -16.03
C GLU A 161 15.31 -3.71 -15.35
N ASP A 162 14.91 -4.48 -14.33
CA ASP A 162 13.69 -4.23 -13.56
C ASP A 162 13.93 -3.31 -12.37
N MET A 163 15.21 -3.07 -12.05
CA MET A 163 15.59 -2.24 -10.92
C MET A 163 15.56 -0.75 -11.28
N GLY A 164 15.28 0.06 -10.27
CA GLY A 164 15.38 1.49 -10.36
C GLY A 164 14.02 2.18 -10.35
N TYR A 165 14.08 3.46 -10.59
CA TYR A 165 12.92 4.35 -10.65
C TYR A 165 12.96 5.16 -11.94
N GLN A 166 11.82 5.72 -12.31
CA GLN A 166 11.70 6.64 -13.44
C GLN A 166 11.14 7.97 -12.95
N LYS A 167 11.55 9.06 -13.59
CA LYS A 167 10.95 10.36 -13.33
C LYS A 167 9.99 10.70 -14.47
N ILE A 168 8.71 10.88 -14.16
CA ILE A 168 7.63 11.19 -15.09
C ILE A 168 6.91 12.41 -14.56
N ASN A 169 6.93 13.54 -15.28
CA ASN A 169 6.24 14.79 -14.89
C ASN A 169 6.49 15.19 -13.42
N ASN A 170 7.64 15.30 -12.91
CA ASN A 170 7.96 15.60 -11.51
C ASN A 170 7.58 14.52 -10.47
N ILE A 171 6.97 13.43 -10.91
CA ILE A 171 6.69 12.25 -10.06
C ILE A 171 7.83 11.24 -10.21
N ILE A 172 8.23 10.64 -9.11
CA ILE A 172 9.15 9.49 -9.12
C ILE A 172 8.28 8.23 -9.16
N GLU A 173 8.40 7.47 -10.23
CA GLU A 173 7.73 6.17 -10.34
C GLU A 173 8.62 5.06 -9.79
N PHE A 174 8.14 4.38 -8.74
CA PHE A 174 8.75 3.17 -8.18
C PHE A 174 7.94 1.95 -8.63
N PRO A 175 8.38 1.23 -9.67
CA PRO A 175 7.62 0.09 -10.16
C PRO A 175 7.58 -1.04 -9.12
N VAL A 176 6.43 -1.70 -8.99
CA VAL A 176 6.31 -2.92 -8.18
C VAL A 176 7.02 -4.04 -8.92
N THR A 177 8.17 -4.46 -8.38
CA THR A 177 9.05 -5.47 -9.00
C THR A 177 8.89 -6.85 -8.38
N LEU A 178 8.50 -6.91 -7.11
CA LEU A 178 8.32 -8.15 -6.37
C LEU A 178 7.06 -8.05 -5.50
N MET A 179 6.28 -9.12 -5.44
CA MET A 179 5.15 -9.22 -4.53
C MET A 179 5.23 -10.53 -3.74
N ASP A 180 4.73 -10.51 -2.51
CA ASP A 180 4.60 -11.67 -1.63
C ASP A 180 3.87 -12.85 -2.30
N ALA A 181 2.80 -12.55 -3.03
CA ALA A 181 2.03 -13.54 -3.79
C ALA A 181 2.88 -14.38 -4.78
N TYR A 182 4.06 -13.91 -5.17
CA TYR A 182 4.99 -14.63 -6.05
C TYR A 182 6.18 -15.24 -5.31
N LEU A 183 6.44 -14.78 -4.07
CA LEU A 183 7.53 -15.31 -3.25
C LEU A 183 7.12 -16.54 -2.45
N PHE A 184 5.84 -16.63 -2.10
CA PHE A 184 5.30 -17.64 -1.19
C PHE A 184 4.21 -18.52 -1.83
N SER A 185 4.08 -18.49 -3.16
CA SER A 185 3.13 -19.32 -3.91
C SER A 185 3.75 -20.62 -4.43
#